data_f541944947b9c3fdc64b4f1be5690bf3
#
_entry.id   f541944947b9c3fdc64b4f1be5690bf3
#
_cell.length_a   1.000
_cell.length_b   1.000
_cell.length_c   1.000
_cell.angle_alpha   90.00
_cell.angle_beta   90.00
_cell.angle_gamma   90.00
#
_symmetry.space_group_name_H-M   'P 1'
#
loop_
_entity.id
_entity.type
_entity.pdbx_description
1 polymer ?
#
loop_
_entity_poly.entity_id
_entity_poly.type
_entity_poly.pdbx_seq_one_letter_code
_entity_poly.pdbx_strand_id
1 'polypeptide(L)'
;MACGTPSIYSNCSAQLEFAEGKGLPVKIKGTIPAIGGEYSTYSQSDLPGEFYQPDFNDLKRVMRDAYVNYKSHKKQALKESIEIRNKFNWGNIAEIAEKEIDELVHNLPPNTTEISFVNGPKVEIKGSKYKKYKVEFIDSRTDKILHSATITNNMWTKCSKSYFIPWVIKINDKVVHKLNLKDKIVKVSLESKSIGDTLAWTPQILEFAKTHQCKIAISTFHNEWFKGLEEYKNVTFTNPGEAFNAYAHYKIGWFRSEDGDWENFNDHPNQVNTIPLIKTATDILDLPYKIKNTGLNFSPKKRPIKDKYICIGPQSTAGLKEWPHQNWKKLAKILHSKGYKVVSLSLNGFKGTNIIDKSKLPWNELFNYLYHCELFIGLGSGLSWINWALGKHTLMINNFVPYGYDIPDNITKIENLKVCNGCWVNKDYVFDAGDWDWCPVFKGTEKQHICQKSITVEQVFNKIEKFLN
;
A
#
# COMPACT_ATOMS: atom_id res chain seq x y z
N MET A 1 -26.17 -22.11 -23.33
CA MET A 1 -25.79 -23.32 -24.08
C MET A 1 -26.65 -24.52 -23.71
N ALA A 2 -26.66 -25.06 -22.52
CA ALA A 2 -27.42 -26.26 -22.15
C ALA A 2 -28.94 -26.21 -22.46
N CYS A 3 -29.55 -25.03 -22.43
CA CYS A 3 -30.97 -24.83 -22.80
C CYS A 3 -31.19 -24.62 -24.30
N GLY A 4 -30.21 -24.84 -25.14
CA GLY A 4 -30.30 -24.65 -26.59
C GLY A 4 -30.47 -23.19 -26.99
N THR A 5 -30.00 -22.23 -26.20
CA THR A 5 -29.95 -20.81 -26.54
C THR A 5 -28.58 -20.47 -27.11
N PRO A 6 -28.50 -19.75 -28.24
CA PRO A 6 -27.22 -19.25 -28.74
C PRO A 6 -26.55 -18.43 -27.67
N SER A 7 -25.30 -18.73 -27.40
CA SER A 7 -24.52 -18.06 -26.36
C SER A 7 -23.32 -17.33 -26.99
N ILE A 8 -23.12 -16.08 -26.59
CA ILE A 8 -21.92 -15.29 -26.92
C ILE A 8 -20.95 -15.44 -25.73
N TYR A 9 -19.70 -15.72 -26.00
CA TYR A 9 -18.70 -15.91 -24.95
C TYR A 9 -17.32 -15.31 -25.35
N SER A 10 -16.54 -14.94 -24.38
CA SER A 10 -15.17 -14.51 -24.61
C SER A 10 -14.28 -15.72 -24.92
N ASN A 11 -13.53 -15.65 -26.02
CA ASN A 11 -12.69 -16.76 -26.49
C ASN A 11 -11.42 -16.90 -25.64
N CYS A 12 -11.57 -17.18 -24.36
CA CYS A 12 -10.47 -17.31 -23.41
C CYS A 12 -10.84 -18.09 -22.16
N SER A 13 -9.83 -18.51 -21.39
CA SER A 13 -9.94 -19.09 -20.06
C SER A 13 -10.88 -20.30 -19.98
N ALA A 14 -11.46 -20.58 -18.82
CA ALA A 14 -12.34 -21.72 -18.54
C ALA A 14 -13.55 -21.83 -19.47
N GLN A 15 -13.95 -20.75 -20.13
CA GLN A 15 -15.05 -20.79 -21.10
C GLN A 15 -14.75 -21.69 -22.30
N LEU A 16 -13.48 -21.85 -22.68
CA LEU A 16 -13.07 -22.71 -23.78
C LEU A 16 -13.33 -24.18 -23.49
N GLU A 17 -13.26 -24.62 -22.24
CA GLU A 17 -13.44 -26.02 -21.87
C GLU A 17 -14.84 -26.59 -22.29
N PHE A 18 -15.87 -25.72 -22.22
CA PHE A 18 -17.23 -26.12 -22.57
C PHE A 18 -17.78 -25.44 -23.82
N ALA A 19 -17.21 -24.34 -24.27
CA ALA A 19 -17.74 -23.53 -25.36
C ALA A 19 -16.91 -23.60 -26.63
N GLU A 20 -15.67 -24.14 -26.60
CA GLU A 20 -14.84 -24.26 -27.81
C GLU A 20 -15.55 -25.02 -28.93
N GLY A 21 -15.60 -24.42 -30.12
CA GLY A 21 -16.31 -24.93 -31.27
C GLY A 21 -17.83 -24.86 -31.19
N LYS A 22 -18.41 -24.25 -30.16
CA LYS A 22 -19.83 -24.09 -29.91
C LYS A 22 -20.17 -22.63 -29.62
N GLY A 23 -21.40 -22.22 -29.93
CA GLY A 23 -21.84 -20.84 -29.72
C GLY A 23 -21.07 -19.82 -30.56
N LEU A 24 -20.98 -18.60 -30.08
CA LEU A 24 -20.44 -17.43 -30.78
C LEU A 24 -19.26 -16.79 -30.02
N PRO A 25 -18.01 -17.10 -30.38
CA PRO A 25 -16.85 -16.59 -29.70
C PRO A 25 -16.58 -15.11 -30.04
N VAL A 26 -16.22 -14.34 -29.04
CA VAL A 26 -15.70 -12.97 -29.15
C VAL A 26 -14.18 -13.02 -29.03
N LYS A 27 -13.49 -12.39 -29.97
CA LYS A 27 -12.02 -12.32 -29.97
C LYS A 27 -11.50 -11.59 -28.74
N ILE A 28 -10.32 -11.98 -28.29
CA ILE A 28 -9.57 -11.29 -27.25
C ILE A 28 -8.59 -10.34 -27.93
N LYS A 29 -8.60 -9.08 -27.49
CA LYS A 29 -7.70 -8.02 -27.98
C LYS A 29 -6.33 -8.10 -27.32
N GLY A 30 -6.25 -8.59 -26.09
CA GLY A 30 -5.04 -8.66 -25.29
C GLY A 30 -5.37 -8.95 -23.83
N THR A 31 -4.40 -8.71 -22.97
CA THR A 31 -4.55 -8.82 -21.51
C THR A 31 -4.30 -7.47 -20.84
N ILE A 32 -4.88 -7.27 -19.69
CA ILE A 32 -4.61 -6.13 -18.81
C ILE A 32 -4.28 -6.67 -17.41
N PRO A 33 -3.36 -6.04 -16.67
CA PRO A 33 -3.06 -6.47 -15.31
C PRO A 33 -4.31 -6.49 -14.43
N ALA A 34 -4.47 -7.54 -13.63
CA ALA A 34 -5.58 -7.70 -12.68
C ALA A 34 -5.39 -6.77 -11.45
N ILE A 35 -5.21 -5.46 -11.70
CA ILE A 35 -4.95 -4.44 -10.69
C ILE A 35 -6.19 -3.56 -10.56
N GLY A 36 -6.80 -3.55 -9.37
CA GLY A 36 -7.85 -2.60 -9.01
C GLY A 36 -9.25 -2.94 -9.54
N GLY A 37 -10.19 -2.99 -8.66
CA GLY A 37 -11.62 -3.13 -8.86
C GLY A 37 -12.29 -3.16 -7.49
N GLU A 38 -13.59 -3.33 -7.44
CA GLU A 38 -14.39 -3.44 -6.20
C GLU A 38 -13.94 -4.60 -5.26
N TYR A 39 -13.05 -5.47 -5.74
CA TYR A 39 -12.39 -6.53 -4.97
C TYR A 39 -11.08 -6.09 -4.30
N SER A 40 -10.84 -4.79 -4.15
CA SER A 40 -9.64 -4.19 -3.56
C SER A 40 -9.50 -4.40 -2.04
N THR A 41 -10.27 -5.26 -1.41
CA THR A 41 -10.02 -5.75 -0.04
C THR A 41 -8.81 -6.68 0.03
N TYR A 42 -8.32 -7.17 -1.10
CA TYR A 42 -7.05 -7.88 -1.17
C TYR A 42 -5.92 -6.88 -1.47
N SER A 43 -4.84 -6.98 -0.70
CA SER A 43 -3.61 -6.24 -0.94
C SER A 43 -3.23 -6.30 -2.43
N GLN A 44 -3.00 -5.15 -3.05
CA GLN A 44 -2.63 -5.05 -4.47
C GLN A 44 -1.33 -5.80 -4.80
N SER A 45 -0.53 -6.13 -3.79
CA SER A 45 0.71 -6.90 -3.92
C SER A 45 0.50 -8.39 -4.16
N ASP A 46 -0.71 -8.92 -3.88
CA ASP A 46 -0.98 -10.36 -3.87
C ASP A 46 -1.92 -10.83 -5.00
N LEU A 47 -2.28 -9.97 -5.94
CA LEU A 47 -3.07 -10.32 -7.11
C LEU A 47 -2.14 -10.64 -8.30
N PRO A 48 -1.62 -11.88 -8.41
CA PRO A 48 -0.93 -12.30 -9.62
C PRO A 48 -1.98 -12.57 -10.68
N GLY A 49 -1.86 -11.98 -11.84
CA GLY A 49 -2.67 -12.35 -12.98
C GLY A 49 -3.03 -11.20 -13.91
N GLU A 50 -3.67 -11.61 -14.99
CA GLU A 50 -4.12 -10.73 -16.04
C GLU A 50 -5.59 -11.00 -16.33
N PHE A 51 -6.35 -9.94 -16.63
CA PHE A 51 -7.68 -10.05 -17.19
C PHE A 51 -7.60 -10.05 -18.71
N TYR A 52 -8.26 -11.01 -19.35
CA TYR A 52 -8.44 -10.98 -20.79
C TYR A 52 -9.37 -9.86 -21.21
N GLN A 53 -8.96 -9.05 -22.17
CA GLN A 53 -9.72 -7.92 -22.69
C GLN A 53 -10.45 -8.33 -23.98
N PRO A 54 -11.78 -8.47 -23.98
CA PRO A 54 -12.53 -8.75 -25.20
C PRO A 54 -12.42 -7.61 -26.21
N ASP A 55 -12.38 -7.95 -27.50
CA ASP A 55 -12.45 -6.97 -28.58
C ASP A 55 -13.90 -6.45 -28.69
N PHE A 56 -14.10 -5.20 -28.34
CA PHE A 56 -15.43 -4.58 -28.32
C PHE A 56 -16.06 -4.41 -29.72
N ASN A 57 -15.24 -4.27 -30.76
CA ASN A 57 -15.75 -4.20 -32.12
C ASN A 57 -16.18 -5.58 -32.61
N ASP A 58 -15.42 -6.61 -32.26
CA ASP A 58 -15.80 -7.98 -32.54
C ASP A 58 -17.05 -8.38 -31.75
N LEU A 59 -17.19 -7.98 -30.48
CA LEU A 59 -18.40 -8.18 -29.69
C LEU A 59 -19.64 -7.60 -30.39
N LYS A 60 -19.57 -6.34 -30.88
CA LYS A 60 -20.67 -5.70 -31.63
C LYS A 60 -21.01 -6.52 -32.89
N ARG A 61 -20.01 -6.98 -33.63
CA ARG A 61 -20.18 -7.81 -34.81
C ARG A 61 -20.90 -9.11 -34.47
N VAL A 62 -20.43 -9.82 -33.45
CA VAL A 62 -20.99 -11.09 -33.00
C VAL A 62 -22.42 -10.91 -32.50
N MET A 63 -22.71 -9.86 -31.72
CA MET A 63 -24.07 -9.54 -31.27
C MET A 63 -25.04 -9.29 -32.45
N ARG A 64 -24.59 -8.55 -33.46
CA ARG A 64 -25.38 -8.29 -34.67
C ARG A 64 -25.62 -9.56 -35.46
N ASP A 65 -24.61 -10.40 -35.61
CA ASP A 65 -24.74 -11.72 -36.28
C ASP A 65 -25.70 -12.63 -35.52
N ALA A 66 -25.59 -12.67 -34.19
CA ALA A 66 -26.51 -13.43 -33.34
C ALA A 66 -27.98 -13.00 -33.51
N TYR A 67 -28.22 -11.70 -33.70
CA TYR A 67 -29.56 -11.15 -33.92
C TYR A 67 -30.10 -11.44 -35.33
N VAL A 68 -29.32 -11.11 -36.36
CA VAL A 68 -29.72 -11.26 -37.77
C VAL A 68 -29.92 -12.73 -38.13
N ASN A 69 -29.01 -13.60 -37.72
CA ASN A 69 -29.00 -15.03 -38.05
C ASN A 69 -29.54 -15.90 -36.91
N TYR A 70 -30.39 -15.35 -36.04
CA TYR A 70 -30.88 -16.01 -34.82
C TYR A 70 -31.45 -17.40 -35.06
N LYS A 71 -32.28 -17.58 -36.13
CA LYS A 71 -32.90 -18.88 -36.45
C LYS A 71 -31.86 -19.96 -36.73
N SER A 72 -30.80 -19.62 -37.47
CA SER A 72 -29.68 -20.53 -37.77
C SER A 72 -28.91 -20.89 -36.52
N HIS A 73 -28.50 -19.85 -35.75
CA HIS A 73 -27.79 -20.06 -34.49
C HIS A 73 -28.62 -20.83 -33.46
N LYS A 74 -29.94 -20.61 -33.40
CA LYS A 74 -30.87 -21.38 -32.54
C LYS A 74 -30.92 -22.87 -32.92
N LYS A 75 -30.99 -23.20 -34.22
CA LYS A 75 -30.94 -24.58 -34.69
C LYS A 75 -29.65 -25.29 -34.33
N GLN A 76 -28.52 -24.58 -34.46
CA GLN A 76 -27.22 -25.10 -34.10
C GLN A 76 -27.10 -25.27 -32.58
N ALA A 77 -27.49 -24.26 -31.78
CA ALA A 77 -27.46 -24.29 -30.32
C ALA A 77 -28.31 -25.43 -29.72
N LEU A 78 -29.43 -25.80 -30.38
CA LEU A 78 -30.22 -26.94 -29.97
C LEU A 78 -29.49 -28.27 -30.14
N LYS A 79 -28.70 -28.43 -31.22
CA LYS A 79 -27.84 -29.62 -31.42
C LYS A 79 -26.74 -29.66 -30.38
N GLU A 80 -26.04 -28.54 -30.19
CA GLU A 80 -24.94 -28.38 -29.22
C GLU A 80 -25.41 -28.61 -27.78
N SER A 81 -26.65 -28.23 -27.46
CA SER A 81 -27.21 -28.40 -26.11
C SER A 81 -27.32 -29.87 -25.67
N ILE A 82 -27.52 -30.79 -26.60
CA ILE A 82 -27.58 -32.23 -26.30
C ILE A 82 -26.17 -32.69 -25.87
N GLU A 83 -25.16 -32.33 -26.66
CA GLU A 83 -23.77 -32.68 -26.36
C GLU A 83 -23.33 -32.09 -25.04
N ILE A 84 -23.61 -30.80 -24.80
CA ILE A 84 -23.25 -30.09 -23.55
C ILE A 84 -23.91 -30.77 -22.35
N ARG A 85 -25.20 -31.07 -22.40
CA ARG A 85 -25.91 -31.76 -21.31
C ARG A 85 -25.36 -33.16 -21.04
N ASN A 86 -24.99 -33.88 -22.09
CA ASN A 86 -24.43 -35.22 -21.93
C ASN A 86 -23.01 -35.18 -21.35
N LYS A 87 -22.21 -34.24 -21.78
CA LYS A 87 -20.81 -34.10 -21.33
C LYS A 87 -20.67 -33.44 -19.95
N PHE A 88 -21.44 -32.38 -19.72
CA PHE A 88 -21.32 -31.52 -18.54
C PHE A 88 -22.49 -31.67 -17.56
N ASN A 89 -23.07 -32.88 -17.42
CA ASN A 89 -23.97 -33.17 -16.32
C ASN A 89 -23.17 -33.41 -15.02
N TRP A 90 -23.84 -33.22 -13.89
CA TRP A 90 -23.18 -33.33 -12.58
C TRP A 90 -22.55 -34.71 -12.34
N GLY A 91 -23.14 -35.80 -12.86
CA GLY A 91 -22.58 -37.15 -12.74
C GLY A 91 -21.23 -37.25 -13.47
N ASN A 92 -21.17 -36.88 -14.74
CA ASN A 92 -19.95 -36.95 -15.53
C ASN A 92 -18.85 -36.02 -14.99
N ILE A 93 -19.23 -34.80 -14.55
CA ILE A 93 -18.25 -33.88 -13.95
C ILE A 93 -17.74 -34.42 -12.62
N ALA A 94 -18.61 -35.03 -11.80
CA ALA A 94 -18.20 -35.65 -10.55
C ALA A 94 -17.23 -36.83 -10.80
N GLU A 95 -17.51 -37.69 -11.77
CA GLU A 95 -16.63 -38.80 -12.14
C GLU A 95 -15.24 -38.31 -12.64
N ILE A 96 -15.26 -37.27 -13.49
CA ILE A 96 -13.98 -36.63 -13.94
C ILE A 96 -13.23 -36.07 -12.76
N ALA A 97 -13.90 -35.30 -11.88
CA ALA A 97 -13.29 -34.70 -10.70
C ALA A 97 -12.77 -35.77 -9.73
N GLU A 98 -13.51 -36.84 -9.48
CA GLU A 98 -13.10 -37.98 -8.63
C GLU A 98 -11.84 -38.63 -9.19
N LYS A 99 -11.84 -38.93 -10.50
CA LYS A 99 -10.66 -39.53 -11.15
C LYS A 99 -9.44 -38.64 -11.10
N GLU A 100 -9.56 -37.35 -11.41
CA GLU A 100 -8.45 -36.39 -11.36
C GLU A 100 -7.95 -36.23 -9.91
N ILE A 101 -8.85 -36.19 -8.94
CA ILE A 101 -8.48 -36.13 -7.51
C ILE A 101 -7.76 -37.40 -7.11
N ASP A 102 -8.25 -38.58 -7.47
CA ASP A 102 -7.63 -39.87 -7.14
C ASP A 102 -6.25 -39.99 -7.78
N GLU A 103 -6.07 -39.59 -9.03
CA GLU A 103 -4.77 -39.55 -9.71
C GLU A 103 -3.79 -38.58 -9.02
N LEU A 104 -4.26 -37.38 -8.65
CA LEU A 104 -3.45 -36.41 -7.90
C LEU A 104 -3.02 -36.96 -6.53
N VAL A 105 -3.96 -37.57 -5.79
CA VAL A 105 -3.68 -38.15 -4.46
C VAL A 105 -2.72 -39.33 -4.57
N HIS A 106 -2.88 -40.20 -5.57
CA HIS A 106 -2.01 -41.36 -5.79
C HIS A 106 -0.57 -40.94 -6.14
N ASN A 107 -0.41 -39.89 -6.93
CA ASN A 107 0.88 -39.36 -7.39
C ASN A 107 1.57 -38.45 -6.39
N LEU A 108 0.94 -38.09 -5.25
CA LEU A 108 1.57 -37.29 -4.23
C LEU A 108 2.78 -38.04 -3.62
N PRO A 109 3.92 -37.37 -3.42
CA PRO A 109 5.06 -37.97 -2.74
C PRO A 109 4.71 -38.32 -1.30
N PRO A 110 5.53 -39.14 -0.61
CA PRO A 110 5.41 -39.37 0.84
C PRO A 110 5.31 -38.02 1.59
N ASN A 111 4.60 -38.03 2.72
CA ASN A 111 4.32 -36.80 3.46
C ASN A 111 5.54 -35.91 3.61
N THR A 112 5.52 -34.75 2.99
CA THR A 112 6.54 -33.72 3.06
C THR A 112 5.99 -32.50 3.80
N THR A 113 6.90 -31.69 4.33
CA THR A 113 6.55 -30.46 5.02
C THR A 113 7.05 -29.28 4.20
N GLU A 114 6.15 -28.40 3.82
CA GLU A 114 6.47 -27.10 3.22
C GLU A 114 6.27 -26.00 4.25
N ILE A 115 7.25 -25.10 4.35
CA ILE A 115 7.23 -23.98 5.28
C ILE A 115 7.42 -22.69 4.48
N SER A 116 6.56 -21.72 4.73
CA SER A 116 6.58 -20.40 4.09
C SER A 116 6.44 -19.30 5.12
N PHE A 117 7.04 -18.14 4.85
CA PHE A 117 6.92 -16.92 5.65
C PHE A 117 6.35 -15.74 4.83
N VAL A 118 5.60 -16.07 3.80
CA VAL A 118 4.89 -15.07 3.01
C VAL A 118 3.58 -14.73 3.72
N ASN A 119 3.44 -13.48 4.15
CA ASN A 119 2.28 -13.01 4.94
C ASN A 119 2.04 -13.81 6.24
N GLY A 120 3.09 -14.05 7.01
CA GLY A 120 3.10 -14.84 8.24
C GLY A 120 3.52 -16.29 8.01
N PRO A 121 3.86 -17.02 9.09
CA PRO A 121 4.38 -18.38 8.99
C PRO A 121 3.24 -19.36 8.66
N LYS A 122 3.47 -20.21 7.67
CA LYS A 122 2.58 -21.27 7.21
C LYS A 122 3.32 -22.59 7.19
N VAL A 123 2.68 -23.65 7.63
CA VAL A 123 3.11 -25.04 7.46
C VAL A 123 2.05 -25.77 6.66
N GLU A 124 2.48 -26.48 5.62
CA GLU A 124 1.65 -27.33 4.80
C GLU A 124 2.23 -28.73 4.76
N ILE A 125 1.42 -29.74 5.02
CA ILE A 125 1.80 -31.16 4.98
C ILE A 125 1.19 -31.75 3.70
N LYS A 126 2.02 -32.31 2.83
CA LYS A 126 1.62 -32.95 1.58
C LYS A 126 1.99 -34.44 1.59
N GLY A 127 1.13 -35.27 1.05
CA GLY A 127 1.41 -36.71 0.92
C GLY A 127 0.17 -37.58 1.05
N SER A 128 0.32 -38.87 0.78
CA SER A 128 -0.79 -39.83 0.68
C SER A 128 -1.12 -40.56 2.01
N LYS A 129 -0.18 -40.56 2.98
CA LYS A 129 -0.36 -41.31 4.22
C LYS A 129 -1.10 -40.49 5.27
N TYR A 130 -2.26 -40.92 5.72
CA TYR A 130 -2.98 -40.28 6.81
C TYR A 130 -2.15 -40.28 8.11
N LYS A 131 -1.85 -39.08 8.62
CA LYS A 131 -1.14 -38.89 9.88
C LYS A 131 -1.52 -37.55 10.49
N LYS A 132 -1.66 -37.48 11.81
CA LYS A 132 -1.88 -36.26 12.56
C LYS A 132 -0.54 -35.60 12.91
N TYR A 133 -0.50 -34.27 12.76
CA TYR A 133 0.65 -33.42 13.03
C TYR A 133 0.23 -32.27 13.95
N LYS A 134 0.75 -32.22 15.17
CA LYS A 134 0.63 -31.04 16.03
C LYS A 134 1.67 -30.02 15.58
N VAL A 135 1.22 -28.90 15.04
CA VAL A 135 2.08 -27.80 14.55
C VAL A 135 2.01 -26.64 15.53
N GLU A 136 3.16 -26.11 15.94
CA GLU A 136 3.27 -24.99 16.85
C GLU A 136 4.17 -23.92 16.26
N PHE A 137 3.70 -22.66 16.29
CA PHE A 137 4.45 -21.45 15.90
C PHE A 137 4.83 -20.68 17.16
N ILE A 138 6.12 -20.51 17.39
CA ILE A 138 6.69 -20.03 18.65
C ILE A 138 7.53 -18.78 18.37
N ASP A 139 7.35 -17.73 19.17
CA ASP A 139 8.27 -16.60 19.22
C ASP A 139 9.51 -16.99 20.02
N SER A 140 10.66 -17.09 19.36
CA SER A 140 11.91 -17.55 20.00
C SER A 140 12.48 -16.59 21.06
N ARG A 141 11.97 -15.36 21.15
CA ARG A 141 12.40 -14.38 22.16
C ARG A 141 11.78 -14.66 23.53
N THR A 142 10.57 -15.21 23.51
CA THR A 142 9.74 -15.38 24.71
C THR A 142 9.35 -16.83 24.97
N ASP A 143 9.68 -17.73 24.04
CA ASP A 143 9.22 -19.12 24.00
C ASP A 143 7.69 -19.28 24.02
N LYS A 144 6.95 -18.19 23.72
CA LYS A 144 5.49 -18.21 23.69
C LYS A 144 4.98 -18.85 22.42
N ILE A 145 4.08 -19.83 22.57
CA ILE A 145 3.32 -20.40 21.47
C ILE A 145 2.27 -19.36 21.04
N LEU A 146 2.40 -18.82 19.83
CA LEU A 146 1.47 -17.83 19.28
C LEU A 146 0.34 -18.47 18.49
N HIS A 147 0.55 -19.68 17.97
CA HIS A 147 -0.49 -20.47 17.32
C HIS A 147 -0.14 -21.96 17.42
N SER A 148 -1.16 -22.79 17.64
CA SER A 148 -1.05 -24.25 17.64
C SER A 148 -2.27 -24.86 16.98
N ALA A 149 -2.04 -25.86 16.12
CA ALA A 149 -3.13 -26.59 15.46
C ALA A 149 -2.70 -28.03 15.21
N THR A 150 -3.67 -28.95 15.21
CA THR A 150 -3.48 -30.31 14.74
C THR A 150 -4.06 -30.44 13.34
N ILE A 151 -3.21 -30.75 12.38
CA ILE A 151 -3.58 -30.95 10.96
C ILE A 151 -3.25 -32.40 10.55
N THR A 152 -3.78 -32.80 9.39
CA THR A 152 -3.43 -34.06 8.74
C THR A 152 -2.66 -33.80 7.44
N ASN A 153 -2.30 -34.87 6.73
CA ASN A 153 -1.76 -34.74 5.38
C ASN A 153 -2.74 -33.99 4.45
N ASN A 154 -2.19 -33.29 3.48
CA ASN A 154 -2.88 -32.41 2.54
C ASN A 154 -3.66 -31.26 3.20
N MET A 155 -3.22 -30.86 4.39
CA MET A 155 -3.74 -29.71 5.11
C MET A 155 -2.60 -28.73 5.45
N TRP A 156 -3.00 -27.51 5.71
CA TRP A 156 -2.09 -26.46 6.17
C TRP A 156 -2.64 -25.73 7.40
N THR A 157 -1.74 -25.12 8.13
CA THR A 157 -2.07 -24.18 9.19
C THR A 157 -1.14 -22.97 9.12
N LYS A 158 -1.64 -21.82 9.57
CA LYS A 158 -0.94 -20.54 9.50
C LYS A 158 -1.18 -19.76 10.79
N CYS A 159 -0.15 -19.09 11.30
CA CYS A 159 -0.34 -18.06 12.32
C CYS A 159 -0.79 -16.76 11.65
N SER A 160 -1.74 -16.07 12.25
CA SER A 160 -2.28 -14.79 11.73
C SER A 160 -1.30 -13.62 11.81
N LYS A 161 -0.23 -13.72 12.62
CA LYS A 161 0.77 -12.65 12.75
C LYS A 161 1.58 -12.50 11.46
N SER A 162 1.46 -11.35 10.78
CA SER A 162 2.13 -11.08 9.51
C SER A 162 3.41 -10.23 9.64
N TYR A 163 3.63 -9.56 10.77
CA TYR A 163 4.86 -8.81 11.03
C TYR A 163 6.03 -9.74 11.41
N PHE A 164 7.24 -9.21 11.40
CA PHE A 164 8.42 -9.99 11.72
C PHE A 164 8.42 -10.48 13.18
N ILE A 165 8.58 -11.79 13.34
CA ILE A 165 8.84 -12.48 14.59
C ILE A 165 9.92 -13.53 14.28
N PRO A 166 10.94 -13.72 15.14
CA PRO A 166 11.94 -14.77 14.95
C PRO A 166 11.33 -16.14 15.27
N TRP A 167 10.68 -16.72 14.27
CA TRP A 167 9.87 -17.92 14.41
C TRP A 167 10.70 -19.18 14.68
N VAL A 168 10.22 -19.99 15.62
CA VAL A 168 10.54 -21.42 15.74
C VAL A 168 9.28 -22.22 15.45
N ILE A 169 9.40 -23.21 14.56
CA ILE A 169 8.30 -24.08 14.18
C ILE A 169 8.59 -25.47 14.73
N LYS A 170 7.64 -26.01 15.50
CA LYS A 170 7.66 -27.41 15.98
C LYS A 170 6.56 -28.20 15.30
N ILE A 171 6.88 -29.46 15.00
CA ILE A 171 5.91 -30.47 14.57
C ILE A 171 6.10 -31.71 15.50
N ASN A 172 5.02 -32.10 16.18
CA ASN A 172 5.04 -33.17 17.16
C ASN A 172 6.19 -33.00 18.17
N ASP A 173 6.25 -31.83 18.79
CA ASP A 173 7.21 -31.36 19.79
C ASP A 173 8.68 -31.26 19.31
N LYS A 174 8.96 -31.60 18.04
CA LYS A 174 10.31 -31.51 17.45
C LYS A 174 10.44 -30.18 16.67
N VAL A 175 11.54 -29.45 16.90
CA VAL A 175 11.89 -28.27 16.10
C VAL A 175 12.21 -28.73 14.68
N VAL A 176 11.41 -28.29 13.72
CA VAL A 176 11.61 -28.58 12.30
C VAL A 176 12.18 -27.39 11.54
N HIS A 177 11.99 -26.18 12.06
CA HIS A 177 12.51 -24.96 11.43
C HIS A 177 12.74 -23.84 12.44
N LYS A 178 13.80 -23.05 12.20
CA LYS A 178 14.03 -21.74 12.84
C LYS A 178 14.19 -20.71 11.73
N LEU A 179 13.42 -19.63 11.81
CA LEU A 179 13.52 -18.56 10.81
C LEU A 179 14.94 -18.01 10.76
N ASN A 180 15.54 -18.08 9.60
CA ASN A 180 16.85 -17.49 9.32
C ASN A 180 16.79 -16.80 7.96
N LEU A 181 16.93 -15.48 7.96
CA LEU A 181 16.85 -14.67 6.76
C LEU A 181 18.20 -14.46 6.06
N LYS A 182 19.31 -14.88 6.69
CA LYS A 182 20.65 -14.70 6.12
C LYS A 182 20.74 -15.28 4.71
N ASP A 183 21.22 -14.46 3.77
CA ASP A 183 21.37 -14.77 2.34
C ASP A 183 20.04 -15.08 1.61
N LYS A 184 18.90 -15.02 2.29
CA LYS A 184 17.57 -15.20 1.69
C LYS A 184 17.08 -13.92 1.03
N ILE A 185 16.19 -14.08 0.07
CA ILE A 185 15.46 -12.95 -0.53
C ILE A 185 14.24 -12.67 0.31
N VAL A 186 14.13 -11.46 0.83
CA VAL A 186 12.96 -10.97 1.59
C VAL A 186 12.32 -9.83 0.84
N LYS A 187 11.02 -9.92 0.60
CA LYS A 187 10.23 -8.81 0.05
C LYS A 187 9.64 -7.98 1.18
N VAL A 188 9.70 -6.66 1.05
CA VAL A 188 8.96 -5.73 1.92
C VAL A 188 8.14 -4.80 1.04
N SER A 189 6.82 -4.81 1.22
CA SER A 189 5.89 -3.98 0.46
C SER A 189 5.32 -2.86 1.32
N LEU A 190 5.22 -1.66 0.76
CA LEU A 190 4.48 -0.57 1.39
C LEU A 190 3.04 -0.57 0.90
N GLU A 191 2.09 -0.70 1.83
CA GLU A 191 0.64 -0.73 1.55
C GLU A 191 0.03 0.70 1.57
N SER A 192 0.83 1.69 1.20
CA SER A 192 0.41 3.09 1.15
C SER A 192 1.01 3.82 -0.05
N LYS A 193 0.18 4.65 -0.69
CA LYS A 193 0.60 5.60 -1.75
C LYS A 193 1.08 6.93 -1.19
N SER A 194 0.97 7.13 0.13
CA SER A 194 1.33 8.39 0.78
C SER A 194 2.83 8.65 0.67
N ILE A 195 3.16 9.88 0.34
CA ILE A 195 4.53 10.38 0.25
C ILE A 195 5.24 10.26 1.61
N GLY A 196 4.57 10.68 2.68
CA GLY A 196 5.11 10.65 4.03
C GLY A 196 5.45 9.24 4.47
N ASP A 197 4.53 8.30 4.26
CA ASP A 197 4.70 6.88 4.59
C ASP A 197 5.90 6.29 3.83
N THR A 198 5.98 6.57 2.52
CA THR A 198 7.08 6.11 1.69
C THR A 198 8.43 6.57 2.23
N LEU A 199 8.56 7.85 2.56
CA LEU A 199 9.82 8.44 3.04
C LEU A 199 10.16 8.03 4.48
N ALA A 200 9.14 7.82 5.32
CA ALA A 200 9.32 7.35 6.69
C ALA A 200 9.74 5.88 6.77
N TRP A 201 9.16 5.02 5.94
CA TRP A 201 9.27 3.57 6.08
C TRP A 201 10.39 2.95 5.24
N THR A 202 10.62 3.43 4.00
CA THR A 202 11.60 2.83 3.09
C THR A 202 13.01 2.75 3.68
N PRO A 203 13.56 3.78 4.37
CA PRO A 203 14.87 3.70 4.97
C PRO A 203 15.04 2.61 6.03
N GLN A 204 13.94 2.23 6.74
CA GLN A 204 13.98 1.20 7.77
C GLN A 204 14.17 -0.20 7.18
N ILE A 205 13.74 -0.41 5.92
CA ILE A 205 13.90 -1.67 5.22
C ILE A 205 15.39 -1.98 4.96
N LEU A 206 16.21 -0.96 4.71
CA LEU A 206 17.66 -1.15 4.58
C LEU A 206 18.30 -1.59 5.89
N GLU A 207 17.84 -1.05 7.02
CA GLU A 207 18.33 -1.46 8.34
C GLU A 207 17.95 -2.91 8.64
N PHE A 208 16.75 -3.31 8.28
CA PHE A 208 16.31 -4.70 8.36
C PHE A 208 17.20 -5.64 7.53
N ALA A 209 17.47 -5.28 6.28
CA ALA A 209 18.33 -6.04 5.39
C ALA A 209 19.74 -6.21 5.98
N LYS A 210 20.30 -5.15 6.56
CA LYS A 210 21.61 -5.15 7.21
C LYS A 210 21.61 -6.01 8.47
N THR A 211 20.61 -5.83 9.33
CA THR A 211 20.49 -6.58 10.59
C THR A 211 20.42 -8.09 10.37
N HIS A 212 19.64 -8.50 9.36
CA HIS A 212 19.42 -9.92 9.07
C HIS A 212 20.32 -10.47 7.96
N GLN A 213 21.23 -9.67 7.39
CA GLN A 213 22.13 -10.06 6.31
C GLN A 213 21.38 -10.69 5.13
N CYS A 214 20.18 -10.20 4.81
CA CYS A 214 19.32 -10.72 3.76
C CYS A 214 19.41 -9.88 2.48
N LYS A 215 19.06 -10.49 1.33
CA LYS A 215 18.81 -9.79 0.08
C LYS A 215 17.41 -9.19 0.13
N ILE A 216 17.26 -7.93 -0.24
CA ILE A 216 15.99 -7.24 -0.07
C ILE A 216 15.34 -6.88 -1.42
N ALA A 217 14.05 -7.13 -1.52
CA ALA A 217 13.19 -6.60 -2.56
C ALA A 217 12.21 -5.61 -1.93
N ILE A 218 12.14 -4.39 -2.46
CA ILE A 218 11.27 -3.33 -1.97
C ILE A 218 10.19 -3.04 -3.01
N SER A 219 8.94 -2.92 -2.56
CA SER A 219 7.82 -2.48 -3.39
C SER A 219 7.21 -1.21 -2.80
N THR A 220 7.33 -0.10 -3.55
CA THR A 220 6.69 1.19 -3.20
C THR A 220 6.02 1.79 -4.43
N PHE A 221 5.12 2.76 -4.23
CA PHE A 221 4.55 3.54 -5.32
C PHE A 221 5.51 4.63 -5.85
N HIS A 222 6.69 4.78 -5.22
CA HIS A 222 7.68 5.81 -5.53
C HIS A 222 9.10 5.24 -5.63
N ASN A 223 9.26 4.05 -6.21
CA ASN A 223 10.53 3.35 -6.35
C ASN A 223 11.63 4.23 -6.96
N GLU A 224 11.28 5.09 -7.93
CA GLU A 224 12.21 5.96 -8.65
C GLU A 224 12.90 7.00 -7.75
N TRP A 225 12.35 7.27 -6.56
CA TRP A 225 12.97 8.18 -5.61
C TRP A 225 14.19 7.60 -4.92
N PHE A 226 14.35 6.27 -4.97
CA PHE A 226 15.42 5.54 -4.27
C PHE A 226 16.35 4.81 -5.25
N LYS A 227 15.86 4.41 -6.43
CA LYS A 227 16.69 3.80 -7.46
C LYS A 227 17.83 4.73 -7.85
N GLY A 228 19.07 4.21 -7.79
CA GLY A 228 20.27 4.98 -8.13
C GLY A 228 20.97 5.62 -6.93
N LEU A 229 20.38 5.63 -5.74
CA LEU A 229 21.09 5.97 -4.52
C LEU A 229 22.06 4.83 -4.13
N GLU A 230 23.25 5.18 -3.66
CA GLU A 230 24.30 4.21 -3.30
C GLU A 230 23.83 3.21 -2.24
N GLU A 231 23.04 3.67 -1.26
CA GLU A 231 22.51 2.83 -0.20
C GLU A 231 21.56 1.74 -0.74
N TYR A 232 20.97 1.96 -1.91
CA TYR A 232 19.99 1.03 -2.53
C TYR A 232 20.56 0.23 -3.71
N LYS A 233 21.87 0.28 -3.96
CA LYS A 233 22.50 -0.40 -5.10
C LYS A 233 22.27 -1.92 -5.13
N ASN A 234 22.11 -2.55 -3.97
CA ASN A 234 21.86 -3.98 -3.83
C ASN A 234 20.39 -4.32 -3.60
N VAL A 235 19.48 -3.37 -3.79
CA VAL A 235 18.04 -3.53 -3.62
C VAL A 235 17.38 -3.87 -4.94
N THR A 236 16.55 -4.89 -4.95
CA THR A 236 15.63 -5.16 -6.06
C THR A 236 14.36 -4.36 -5.84
N PHE A 237 13.99 -3.50 -6.78
CA PHE A 237 12.71 -2.78 -6.74
C PHE A 237 11.68 -3.52 -7.58
N THR A 238 10.53 -3.80 -6.99
CA THR A 238 9.36 -4.39 -7.65
C THR A 238 8.20 -3.39 -7.66
N ASN A 239 7.26 -3.54 -8.59
CA ASN A 239 6.09 -2.69 -8.60
C ASN A 239 5.04 -3.18 -7.58
N PRO A 240 4.17 -2.30 -7.08
CA PRO A 240 3.01 -2.73 -6.29
C PRO A 240 2.16 -3.73 -7.08
N GLY A 241 1.77 -4.83 -6.42
CA GLY A 241 1.01 -5.91 -7.05
C GLY A 241 1.83 -6.92 -7.86
N GLU A 242 3.11 -6.64 -8.13
CA GLU A 242 3.97 -7.55 -8.89
C GLU A 242 4.25 -8.83 -8.09
N ALA A 243 3.99 -9.99 -8.73
CA ALA A 243 4.36 -11.28 -8.16
C ALA A 243 5.88 -11.39 -8.04
N PHE A 244 6.36 -11.83 -6.89
CA PHE A 244 7.79 -11.93 -6.63
C PHE A 244 8.07 -13.13 -5.72
N ASN A 245 8.97 -13.99 -6.15
CA ASN A 245 9.36 -15.16 -5.35
C ASN A 245 10.33 -14.74 -4.24
N ALA A 246 9.86 -14.73 -3.02
CA ALA A 246 10.63 -14.42 -1.83
C ALA A 246 10.48 -15.51 -0.78
N TYR A 247 11.52 -15.69 0.03
CA TYR A 247 11.49 -16.59 1.19
C TYR A 247 10.56 -16.09 2.30
N ALA A 248 10.53 -14.77 2.50
CA ALA A 248 9.61 -14.11 3.42
C ALA A 248 9.08 -12.81 2.80
N HIS A 249 7.87 -12.43 3.17
CA HIS A 249 7.25 -11.19 2.72
C HIS A 249 6.60 -10.49 3.91
N TYR A 250 7.00 -9.25 4.15
CA TYR A 250 6.44 -8.36 5.17
C TYR A 250 5.78 -7.16 4.50
N LYS A 251 4.69 -6.68 5.11
CA LYS A 251 3.94 -5.53 4.64
C LYS A 251 4.01 -4.43 5.68
N ILE A 252 4.24 -3.20 5.25
CA ILE A 252 4.22 -2.03 6.12
C ILE A 252 3.05 -1.16 5.68
N GLY A 253 2.14 -0.86 6.61
CA GLY A 253 0.92 -0.13 6.27
C GLY A 253 0.11 0.30 7.48
N TRP A 254 -1.01 0.96 7.18
CA TRP A 254 -2.03 1.38 8.13
C TRP A 254 -3.08 0.27 8.27
N PHE A 255 -2.76 -0.77 9.05
CA PHE A 255 -3.63 -1.91 9.21
C PHE A 255 -4.73 -1.63 10.22
N ARG A 256 -5.97 -1.98 9.85
CA ARG A 256 -7.16 -1.86 10.68
C ARG A 256 -7.76 -3.24 10.93
N SER A 257 -8.54 -3.36 12.01
CA SER A 257 -9.41 -4.52 12.24
C SER A 257 -10.57 -4.54 11.22
N GLU A 258 -11.30 -5.62 11.18
CA GLU A 258 -12.52 -5.75 10.34
C GLU A 258 -13.57 -4.70 10.71
N ASP A 259 -13.64 -4.31 11.98
CA ASP A 259 -14.53 -3.25 12.48
C ASP A 259 -14.03 -1.83 12.15
N GLY A 260 -12.89 -1.72 11.48
CA GLY A 260 -12.30 -0.43 11.07
C GLY A 260 -11.49 0.28 12.16
N ASP A 261 -11.29 -0.34 13.31
CA ASP A 261 -10.45 0.19 14.37
C ASP A 261 -8.95 0.00 14.09
N TRP A 262 -8.10 0.72 14.82
CA TRP A 262 -6.66 0.66 14.69
C TRP A 262 -6.00 -0.53 15.43
N GLU A 263 -6.78 -1.36 16.11
CA GLU A 263 -6.30 -2.49 16.91
C GLU A 263 -6.16 -3.79 16.10
N ASN A 264 -5.47 -3.74 14.97
CA ASN A 264 -5.13 -4.93 14.20
C ASN A 264 -3.79 -5.52 14.64
N PHE A 265 -3.79 -6.23 15.77
CA PHE A 265 -2.58 -6.86 16.31
C PHE A 265 -2.13 -8.12 15.56
N ASN A 266 -2.77 -8.49 14.46
CA ASN A 266 -2.27 -9.52 13.55
C ASN A 266 -1.25 -8.97 12.56
N ASP A 267 -1.46 -7.77 12.09
CA ASP A 267 -0.60 -7.15 11.08
C ASP A 267 0.38 -6.13 11.68
N HIS A 268 0.13 -5.66 12.90
CA HIS A 268 1.02 -4.74 13.60
C HIS A 268 1.08 -5.06 15.11
N PRO A 269 2.28 -5.04 15.74
CA PRO A 269 2.40 -5.35 17.17
C PRO A 269 1.83 -4.27 18.10
N ASN A 270 1.60 -3.04 17.60
CA ASN A 270 1.09 -1.91 18.35
C ASN A 270 -0.09 -1.25 17.63
N GLN A 271 -0.83 -0.41 18.33
CA GLN A 271 -1.89 0.42 17.75
C GLN A 271 -1.26 1.54 16.90
N VAL A 272 -1.37 1.46 15.56
CA VAL A 272 -0.54 2.24 14.62
C VAL A 272 -0.77 3.76 14.69
N ASN A 273 -1.97 4.24 15.04
CA ASN A 273 -2.25 5.66 15.15
C ASN A 273 -1.66 6.31 16.42
N THR A 274 -1.20 5.55 17.40
CA THR A 274 -0.64 6.07 18.66
C THR A 274 0.87 6.17 18.68
N ILE A 275 1.55 5.70 17.65
CA ILE A 275 3.01 5.65 17.55
C ILE A 275 3.53 6.56 16.43
N PRO A 276 4.77 7.06 16.51
CA PRO A 276 5.38 7.84 15.43
C PRO A 276 5.37 7.11 14.10
N LEU A 277 5.21 7.83 12.99
CA LEU A 277 5.10 7.24 11.65
C LEU A 277 6.29 6.32 11.29
N ILE A 278 7.51 6.72 11.63
CA ILE A 278 8.69 5.87 11.44
C ILE A 278 8.60 4.59 12.27
N LYS A 279 8.01 4.67 13.46
CA LYS A 279 7.90 3.54 14.38
C LYS A 279 6.99 2.43 13.83
N THR A 280 6.03 2.75 13.01
CA THR A 280 5.21 1.75 12.28
C THR A 280 6.11 0.74 11.56
N ALA A 281 7.09 1.21 10.79
CA ALA A 281 7.99 0.31 10.07
C ALA A 281 8.95 -0.44 11.00
N THR A 282 9.52 0.24 12.00
CA THR A 282 10.47 -0.42 12.91
C THR A 282 9.79 -1.48 13.76
N ASP A 283 8.54 -1.27 14.18
CA ASP A 283 7.78 -2.25 14.96
C ASP A 283 7.41 -3.48 14.12
N ILE A 284 6.94 -3.28 12.88
CA ILE A 284 6.63 -4.39 11.96
C ILE A 284 7.87 -5.22 11.64
N LEU A 285 9.04 -4.57 11.54
CA LEU A 285 10.31 -5.21 11.20
C LEU A 285 11.13 -5.63 12.44
N ASP A 286 10.60 -5.43 13.66
CA ASP A 286 11.27 -5.73 14.94
C ASP A 286 12.66 -5.07 15.04
N LEU A 287 12.72 -3.79 14.69
CA LEU A 287 13.94 -3.00 14.74
C LEU A 287 13.92 -1.98 15.89
N PRO A 288 15.05 -1.62 16.45
CA PRO A 288 15.14 -0.46 17.34
C PRO A 288 14.66 0.80 16.60
N TYR A 289 13.85 1.63 17.29
CA TYR A 289 13.42 2.90 16.74
C TYR A 289 14.63 3.79 16.45
N LYS A 290 14.77 4.18 15.18
CA LYS A 290 15.89 4.98 14.71
C LYS A 290 15.43 5.91 13.60
N ILE A 291 15.77 7.17 13.72
CA ILE A 291 15.53 8.14 12.65
C ILE A 291 16.58 7.91 11.57
N LYS A 292 16.13 7.65 10.36
CA LYS A 292 16.99 7.45 9.20
C LYS A 292 16.40 8.16 7.98
N ASN A 293 17.19 9.05 7.41
CA ASN A 293 16.91 9.72 6.15
C ASN A 293 17.97 9.30 5.12
N THR A 294 17.57 8.64 4.04
CA THR A 294 18.47 8.23 2.96
C THR A 294 18.48 9.22 1.79
N GLY A 295 17.71 10.30 1.90
CA GLY A 295 17.55 11.26 0.81
C GLY A 295 16.68 10.74 -0.32
N LEU A 296 16.79 11.45 -1.45
CA LEU A 296 16.06 11.18 -2.69
C LEU A 296 17.05 11.07 -3.84
N ASN A 297 16.77 10.22 -4.82
CA ASN A 297 17.51 10.18 -6.08
C ASN A 297 17.24 11.46 -6.88
N PHE A 298 17.95 12.52 -6.50
CA PHE A 298 17.80 13.85 -7.07
C PHE A 298 19.14 14.54 -7.19
N SER A 299 19.41 15.11 -8.37
CA SER A 299 20.56 15.96 -8.62
C SER A 299 20.08 17.40 -8.84
N PRO A 300 20.52 18.35 -8.02
CA PRO A 300 20.12 19.75 -8.15
C PRO A 300 20.47 20.32 -9.52
N LYS A 301 19.53 21.01 -10.12
CA LYS A 301 19.72 21.80 -11.36
C LYS A 301 19.91 23.26 -11.02
N LYS A 302 20.05 24.11 -12.05
CA LYS A 302 20.09 25.55 -11.89
C LYS A 302 18.91 26.04 -11.05
N ARG A 303 19.19 27.01 -10.16
CA ARG A 303 18.20 27.68 -9.32
C ARG A 303 17.02 28.20 -10.20
N PRO A 304 15.77 27.84 -9.90
CA PRO A 304 14.65 28.15 -10.78
C PRO A 304 14.22 29.62 -10.73
N ILE A 305 14.51 30.33 -9.64
CA ILE A 305 14.22 31.76 -9.45
C ILE A 305 15.48 32.44 -8.93
N LYS A 306 15.91 33.55 -9.56
CA LYS A 306 17.11 34.31 -9.16
C LYS A 306 16.94 34.96 -7.78
N ASP A 307 15.76 35.54 -7.54
CA ASP A 307 15.45 36.23 -6.29
C ASP A 307 15.43 35.24 -5.11
N LYS A 308 15.59 35.75 -3.90
CA LYS A 308 15.32 34.98 -2.68
C LYS A 308 13.84 34.56 -2.67
N TYR A 309 13.55 33.29 -2.43
CA TYR A 309 12.18 32.81 -2.41
C TYR A 309 11.95 31.77 -1.32
N ILE A 310 10.71 31.73 -0.86
CA ILE A 310 10.20 30.81 0.16
C ILE A 310 9.16 29.92 -0.52
N CYS A 311 9.26 28.61 -0.32
CA CYS A 311 8.25 27.67 -0.75
C CYS A 311 7.18 27.47 0.31
N ILE A 312 5.92 27.41 -0.10
CA ILE A 312 4.79 27.07 0.77
C ILE A 312 4.07 25.83 0.27
N GLY A 313 3.64 24.97 1.22
CA GLY A 313 2.80 23.80 0.98
C GLY A 313 1.43 23.97 1.63
N PRO A 314 0.49 24.74 1.02
CA PRO A 314 -0.75 25.16 1.67
C PRO A 314 -1.85 24.11 1.67
N GLN A 315 -1.66 22.97 0.99
CA GLN A 315 -2.70 21.95 0.78
C GLN A 315 -2.27 20.59 1.32
N SER A 316 -3.27 19.82 1.73
CA SER A 316 -3.15 18.43 2.13
C SER A 316 -4.29 17.62 1.49
N THR A 317 -4.12 16.31 1.33
CA THR A 317 -5.23 15.41 0.99
C THR A 317 -6.31 15.38 2.08
N ALA A 318 -5.91 15.62 3.32
CA ALA A 318 -6.82 15.73 4.45
C ALA A 318 -7.07 17.21 4.79
N GLY A 319 -8.26 17.70 4.49
CA GLY A 319 -8.67 19.09 4.70
C GLY A 319 -8.52 19.55 6.16
N LEU A 320 -8.73 18.63 7.10
CA LEU A 320 -8.53 18.88 8.53
C LEU A 320 -7.11 19.34 8.91
N LYS A 321 -6.11 19.12 8.05
CA LYS A 321 -4.73 19.58 8.25
C LYS A 321 -4.48 20.97 7.68
N GLU A 322 -5.39 21.48 6.87
CA GLU A 322 -5.17 22.74 6.14
C GLU A 322 -5.29 23.97 7.06
N TRP A 323 -4.30 24.84 6.95
CA TRP A 323 -4.35 26.16 7.56
C TRP A 323 -5.21 27.09 6.67
N PRO A 324 -6.02 28.02 7.24
CA PRO A 324 -6.93 28.84 6.44
C PRO A 324 -6.23 29.54 5.27
N HIS A 325 -6.82 29.42 4.07
CA HIS A 325 -6.24 29.98 2.83
C HIS A 325 -5.94 31.48 2.92
N GLN A 326 -6.79 32.22 3.62
CA GLN A 326 -6.58 33.66 3.82
C GLN A 326 -5.33 33.96 4.66
N ASN A 327 -4.98 33.08 5.59
CA ASN A 327 -3.79 33.23 6.40
C ASN A 327 -2.52 33.04 5.57
N TRP A 328 -2.51 32.07 4.65
CA TRP A 328 -1.42 31.91 3.68
C TRP A 328 -1.24 33.16 2.81
N LYS A 329 -2.35 33.76 2.33
CA LYS A 329 -2.30 35.00 1.55
C LYS A 329 -1.77 36.20 2.35
N LYS A 330 -2.17 36.31 3.62
CA LYS A 330 -1.63 37.35 4.53
C LYS A 330 -0.14 37.14 4.80
N LEU A 331 0.28 35.90 5.08
CA LEU A 331 1.67 35.54 5.28
C LEU A 331 2.52 35.90 4.04
N ALA A 332 2.02 35.54 2.84
CA ALA A 332 2.69 35.85 1.58
C ALA A 332 2.93 37.36 1.38
N LYS A 333 1.97 38.21 1.76
CA LYS A 333 2.14 39.68 1.71
C LYS A 333 3.28 40.15 2.65
N ILE A 334 3.33 39.61 3.87
CA ILE A 334 4.39 39.95 4.84
C ILE A 334 5.74 39.50 4.30
N LEU A 335 5.87 38.27 3.81
CA LEU A 335 7.11 37.75 3.26
C LEU A 335 7.56 38.55 2.03
N HIS A 336 6.62 38.97 1.17
CA HIS A 336 6.91 39.81 0.02
C HIS A 336 7.47 41.19 0.44
N SER A 337 6.88 41.81 1.48
CA SER A 337 7.40 43.11 2.00
C SER A 337 8.79 42.99 2.63
N LYS A 338 9.22 41.77 3.00
CA LYS A 338 10.57 41.46 3.46
C LYS A 338 11.53 41.06 2.30
N GLY A 339 11.13 41.21 1.05
CA GLY A 339 11.96 40.96 -0.12
C GLY A 339 11.96 39.51 -0.65
N TYR A 340 11.08 38.64 -0.16
CA TYR A 340 11.01 37.26 -0.62
C TYR A 340 9.89 37.05 -1.65
N LYS A 341 10.18 36.34 -2.73
CA LYS A 341 9.12 35.74 -3.57
C LYS A 341 8.51 34.56 -2.83
N VAL A 342 7.21 34.38 -2.94
CA VAL A 342 6.53 33.21 -2.34
C VAL A 342 6.07 32.29 -3.45
N VAL A 343 6.49 31.02 -3.38
CA VAL A 343 6.17 29.98 -4.37
C VAL A 343 5.30 28.92 -3.70
N SER A 344 4.10 28.74 -4.23
CA SER A 344 3.21 27.66 -3.80
C SER A 344 3.49 26.39 -4.58
N LEU A 345 3.77 25.33 -3.88
CA LEU A 345 3.91 23.96 -4.40
C LEU A 345 2.67 23.16 -3.99
N SER A 346 1.63 23.23 -4.78
CA SER A 346 0.35 22.59 -4.44
C SER A 346 -0.14 21.67 -5.55
N LEU A 347 -1.03 20.73 -5.22
CA LEU A 347 -1.60 19.79 -6.20
C LEU A 347 -2.64 20.47 -7.10
N ASN A 348 -3.48 21.35 -6.52
CA ASN A 348 -4.68 21.89 -7.19
C ASN A 348 -4.57 23.36 -7.59
N GLY A 349 -3.38 23.94 -7.48
CA GLY A 349 -3.18 25.36 -7.66
C GLY A 349 -3.52 26.16 -6.39
N PHE A 350 -2.72 27.17 -6.10
CA PHE A 350 -2.96 28.07 -4.99
C PHE A 350 -2.57 29.49 -5.42
N LYS A 351 -3.55 30.28 -5.81
CA LYS A 351 -3.36 31.63 -6.35
C LYS A 351 -3.62 32.70 -5.30
N GLY A 352 -2.84 33.76 -5.35
CA GLY A 352 -2.99 34.92 -4.50
C GLY A 352 -2.04 36.03 -4.94
N THR A 353 -2.32 37.27 -4.51
CA THR A 353 -1.37 38.38 -4.71
C THR A 353 -0.04 38.02 -4.06
N ASN A 354 1.06 38.19 -4.78
CA ASN A 354 2.43 37.88 -4.35
C ASN A 354 2.71 36.36 -4.17
N ILE A 355 1.89 35.48 -4.76
CA ILE A 355 2.13 34.04 -4.76
C ILE A 355 2.33 33.55 -6.20
N ILE A 356 3.49 32.95 -6.44
CA ILE A 356 3.82 32.28 -7.70
C ILE A 356 3.29 30.83 -7.58
N ASP A 357 2.26 30.52 -8.31
CA ASP A 357 1.67 29.18 -8.34
C ASP A 357 2.51 28.25 -9.21
N LYS A 358 3.03 27.18 -8.59
CA LYS A 358 3.79 26.09 -9.22
C LYS A 358 3.14 24.75 -8.88
N SER A 359 1.87 24.64 -9.21
CA SER A 359 1.11 23.38 -9.05
C SER A 359 1.48 22.34 -10.12
N LYS A 360 1.28 21.06 -9.78
CA LYS A 360 1.43 19.91 -10.69
C LYS A 360 2.80 19.80 -11.38
N LEU A 361 3.87 20.24 -10.73
CA LEU A 361 5.22 20.06 -11.24
C LEU A 361 5.61 18.57 -11.27
N PRO A 362 6.40 18.14 -12.27
CA PRO A 362 7.12 16.88 -12.19
C PRO A 362 8.00 16.83 -10.94
N TRP A 363 8.20 15.65 -10.35
CA TRP A 363 8.91 15.48 -9.08
C TRP A 363 10.30 16.15 -9.07
N ASN A 364 11.11 15.96 -10.10
CA ASN A 364 12.44 16.55 -10.17
C ASN A 364 12.44 18.08 -10.19
N GLU A 365 11.42 18.71 -10.78
CA GLU A 365 11.26 20.14 -10.74
C GLU A 365 10.79 20.62 -9.36
N LEU A 366 9.83 19.93 -8.76
CA LEU A 366 9.37 20.19 -7.42
C LEU A 366 10.51 20.09 -6.40
N PHE A 367 11.33 19.03 -6.48
CA PHE A 367 12.51 18.87 -5.65
C PHE A 367 13.50 20.01 -5.85
N ASN A 368 13.67 20.47 -7.10
CA ASN A 368 14.57 21.58 -7.41
C ASN A 368 14.11 22.91 -6.81
N TYR A 369 12.79 23.18 -6.78
CA TYR A 369 12.23 24.32 -6.08
C TYR A 369 12.49 24.24 -4.55
N LEU A 370 12.22 23.10 -3.95
CA LEU A 370 12.46 22.88 -2.51
C LEU A 370 13.95 22.94 -2.16
N TYR A 371 14.81 22.36 -2.99
CA TYR A 371 16.26 22.38 -2.74
C TYR A 371 16.84 23.79 -2.69
N HIS A 372 16.39 24.69 -3.58
CA HIS A 372 16.92 26.04 -3.73
C HIS A 372 16.16 27.11 -2.97
N CYS A 373 15.02 26.81 -2.34
CA CYS A 373 14.32 27.82 -1.53
C CYS A 373 15.12 28.14 -0.24
N GLU A 374 14.97 29.37 0.23
CA GLU A 374 15.57 29.80 1.49
C GLU A 374 14.89 29.09 2.67
N LEU A 375 13.59 28.88 2.54
CA LEU A 375 12.78 28.29 3.59
C LEU A 375 11.58 27.57 2.99
N PHE A 376 11.16 26.46 3.59
CA PHE A 376 9.90 25.79 3.29
C PHE A 376 8.97 25.87 4.49
N ILE A 377 7.72 26.28 4.25
CA ILE A 377 6.64 26.33 5.23
C ILE A 377 5.52 25.44 4.74
N GLY A 378 5.19 24.40 5.48
CA GLY A 378 4.20 23.41 5.08
C GLY A 378 3.26 22.96 6.20
N LEU A 379 2.51 21.95 5.90
CA LEU A 379 1.59 21.25 6.79
C LEU A 379 2.17 19.88 7.17
N GLY A 380 1.55 19.15 8.07
CA GLY A 380 1.86 17.73 8.32
C GLY A 380 1.46 16.87 7.10
N SER A 381 2.16 17.02 5.99
CA SER A 381 1.82 16.44 4.68
C SER A 381 3.05 16.02 3.88
N GLY A 382 2.84 15.39 2.73
CA GLY A 382 3.90 14.84 1.89
C GLY A 382 5.00 15.82 1.49
N LEU A 383 4.68 17.10 1.21
CA LEU A 383 5.70 18.10 0.86
C LEU A 383 6.68 18.38 1.98
N SER A 384 6.22 18.36 3.23
CA SER A 384 7.09 18.49 4.40
C SER A 384 8.07 17.33 4.52
N TRP A 385 7.60 16.11 4.22
CA TRP A 385 8.44 14.93 4.17
C TRP A 385 9.46 14.96 3.02
N ILE A 386 9.08 15.45 1.83
CA ILE A 386 10.02 15.66 0.72
C ILE A 386 11.11 16.65 1.12
N ASN A 387 10.72 17.78 1.72
CA ASN A 387 11.68 18.79 2.16
C ASN A 387 12.67 18.23 3.20
N TRP A 388 12.16 17.45 4.15
CA TRP A 388 13.00 16.73 5.12
C TRP A 388 13.93 15.71 4.44
N ALA A 389 13.43 14.94 3.45
CA ALA A 389 14.25 13.99 2.70
C ALA A 389 15.36 14.67 1.89
N LEU A 390 15.16 15.91 1.45
CA LEU A 390 16.19 16.73 0.83
C LEU A 390 17.21 17.32 1.85
N GLY A 391 17.12 16.97 3.12
CA GLY A 391 18.00 17.48 4.20
C GLY A 391 17.73 18.92 4.61
N LYS A 392 16.56 19.48 4.23
CA LYS A 392 16.20 20.86 4.49
C LYS A 392 15.36 21.01 5.75
N HIS A 393 15.58 22.12 6.48
CA HIS A 393 14.75 22.44 7.63
C HIS A 393 13.30 22.74 7.22
N THR A 394 12.34 22.16 7.94
CA THR A 394 10.91 22.30 7.67
C THR A 394 10.22 23.12 8.76
N LEU A 395 9.52 24.18 8.38
CA LEU A 395 8.57 24.85 9.26
C LEU A 395 7.18 24.24 9.01
N MET A 396 6.64 23.58 10.02
CA MET A 396 5.43 22.77 9.88
C MET A 396 4.29 23.31 10.77
N ILE A 397 3.22 23.79 10.14
CA ILE A 397 1.98 24.17 10.82
C ILE A 397 1.17 22.89 11.03
N ASN A 398 1.03 22.45 12.28
CA ASN A 398 0.31 21.20 12.56
C ASN A 398 -0.13 21.11 14.03
N ASN A 399 -1.45 20.98 14.24
CA ASN A 399 -2.07 20.67 15.54
C ASN A 399 -2.74 19.28 15.57
N PHE A 400 -2.70 18.56 14.45
CA PHE A 400 -3.41 17.29 14.29
C PHE A 400 -2.73 16.12 15.01
N VAL A 401 -1.42 16.13 15.07
CA VAL A 401 -0.60 15.14 15.77
C VAL A 401 0.38 15.81 16.72
N PRO A 402 0.84 15.14 17.79
CA PRO A 402 1.84 15.70 18.71
C PRO A 402 3.22 15.84 18.03
N TYR A 403 4.13 16.59 18.67
CA TYR A 403 5.51 16.71 18.23
C TYR A 403 6.20 15.34 18.18
N GLY A 404 7.00 15.11 17.15
CA GLY A 404 7.74 13.85 16.96
C GLY A 404 6.92 12.69 16.38
N TYR A 405 5.62 12.88 16.16
CA TYR A 405 4.79 11.86 15.51
C TYR A 405 5.03 11.79 13.99
N ASP A 406 5.05 12.94 13.33
CA ASP A 406 5.32 13.05 11.90
C ASP A 406 6.84 13.02 11.65
N ILE A 407 7.39 14.15 11.15
CA ILE A 407 8.81 14.35 10.90
C ILE A 407 9.54 14.45 12.24
N PRO A 408 10.54 13.59 12.48
CA PRO A 408 11.10 13.45 13.82
C PRO A 408 12.12 14.50 14.20
N ASP A 409 12.83 15.08 13.23
CA ASP A 409 13.92 16.01 13.42
C ASP A 409 13.98 17.07 12.31
N ASN A 410 14.89 18.01 12.42
CA ASN A 410 15.11 19.09 11.46
C ASN A 410 13.83 19.87 11.11
N ILE A 411 12.96 20.08 12.12
CA ILE A 411 11.69 20.79 11.99
C ILE A 411 11.55 21.89 13.05
N THR A 412 10.76 22.91 12.70
CA THR A 412 10.14 23.80 13.67
C THR A 412 8.62 23.64 13.55
N LYS A 413 8.00 23.02 14.55
CA LYS A 413 6.55 22.87 14.59
C LYS A 413 5.90 24.16 15.08
N ILE A 414 4.82 24.55 14.42
CA ILE A 414 4.01 25.72 14.76
C ILE A 414 2.62 25.20 15.11
N GLU A 415 2.26 25.34 16.38
CA GLU A 415 1.06 24.75 16.95
C GLU A 415 0.44 25.68 17.99
N ASN A 416 -0.84 25.45 18.31
CA ASN A 416 -1.55 26.09 19.41
C ASN A 416 -2.13 25.03 20.36
N LEU A 417 -1.45 24.75 21.45
CA LEU A 417 -1.86 23.77 22.44
C LEU A 417 -2.94 24.27 23.41
N LYS A 418 -3.38 25.54 23.28
CA LYS A 418 -4.47 26.09 24.11
C LYS A 418 -5.87 25.71 23.65
N VAL A 419 -5.98 25.06 22.51
CA VAL A 419 -7.22 24.54 21.93
C VAL A 419 -7.13 23.03 21.76
N CYS A 420 -8.24 22.37 21.38
CA CYS A 420 -8.19 20.93 21.09
C CYS A 420 -7.14 20.62 20.01
N ASN A 421 -6.39 19.56 20.22
CA ASN A 421 -5.30 19.13 19.33
C ASN A 421 -5.06 17.63 19.49
N GLY A 422 -4.22 17.03 18.62
CA GLY A 422 -3.77 15.65 18.76
C GLY A 422 -4.87 14.60 18.59
N CYS A 423 -5.96 14.89 17.90
CA CYS A 423 -7.10 13.96 17.75
C CYS A 423 -6.69 12.61 17.13
N TRP A 424 -5.71 12.61 16.23
CA TRP A 424 -5.25 11.41 15.52
C TRP A 424 -4.74 10.32 16.46
N VAL A 425 -4.01 10.71 17.51
CA VAL A 425 -3.41 9.78 18.47
C VAL A 425 -4.31 9.47 19.65
N ASN A 426 -5.47 10.09 19.72
CA ASN A 426 -6.43 9.83 20.80
C ASN A 426 -7.18 8.54 20.52
N LYS A 427 -7.06 7.58 21.45
CA LYS A 427 -7.69 6.26 21.37
C LYS A 427 -9.22 6.28 21.41
N ASP A 428 -9.80 7.34 22.00
CA ASP A 428 -11.25 7.47 22.12
C ASP A 428 -11.91 7.88 20.80
N TYR A 429 -11.12 8.22 19.78
CA TYR A 429 -11.63 8.68 18.50
C TYR A 429 -11.30 7.70 17.38
N VAL A 430 -12.33 7.06 16.83
CA VAL A 430 -12.18 6.24 15.62
C VAL A 430 -12.16 7.15 14.39
N PHE A 431 -11.11 7.05 13.58
CA PHE A 431 -11.00 7.81 12.34
C PHE A 431 -11.92 7.24 11.27
N ASP A 432 -12.84 8.06 10.76
CA ASP A 432 -13.60 7.72 9.57
C ASP A 432 -12.73 7.85 8.32
N ALA A 433 -12.35 6.73 7.73
CA ALA A 433 -11.49 6.69 6.54
C ALA A 433 -12.08 7.34 5.29
N GLY A 434 -13.39 7.52 5.24
CA GLY A 434 -14.11 8.21 4.16
C GLY A 434 -14.17 9.73 4.34
N ASP A 435 -13.93 10.22 5.56
CA ASP A 435 -14.11 11.63 5.93
C ASP A 435 -12.76 12.36 6.07
N TRP A 436 -12.25 12.88 4.97
CA TRP A 436 -11.03 13.70 4.96
C TRP A 436 -11.19 15.09 5.61
N ASP A 437 -12.42 15.45 6.00
CA ASP A 437 -12.77 16.64 6.77
C ASP A 437 -13.15 16.29 8.22
N TRP A 438 -12.66 15.16 8.71
CA TRP A 438 -12.92 14.58 10.00
C TRP A 438 -12.54 15.51 11.16
N CYS A 439 -13.47 15.71 12.09
CA CYS A 439 -13.25 16.47 13.33
C CYS A 439 -14.10 15.83 14.44
N PRO A 440 -13.55 14.92 15.26
CA PRO A 440 -14.34 14.10 16.16
C PRO A 440 -15.08 14.91 17.24
N VAL A 441 -14.57 16.10 17.59
CA VAL A 441 -15.13 16.91 18.67
C VAL A 441 -16.10 17.97 18.15
N PHE A 442 -15.81 18.61 17.01
CA PHE A 442 -16.54 19.80 16.55
C PHE A 442 -17.05 19.72 15.10
N LYS A 443 -17.14 18.51 14.53
CA LYS A 443 -17.70 18.31 13.18
C LYS A 443 -19.07 18.99 13.03
N GLY A 444 -19.21 19.76 11.94
CA GLY A 444 -20.46 20.48 11.63
C GLY A 444 -20.75 21.71 12.48
N THR A 445 -19.83 22.16 13.34
CA THR A 445 -19.95 23.39 14.12
C THR A 445 -19.01 24.48 13.62
N GLU A 446 -19.20 25.73 14.07
CA GLU A 446 -18.28 26.84 13.78
C GLU A 446 -16.85 26.57 14.31
N LYS A 447 -16.72 25.75 15.35
CA LYS A 447 -15.44 25.35 15.94
C LYS A 447 -14.75 24.20 15.20
N GLN A 448 -15.34 23.66 14.13
CA GLN A 448 -14.69 22.62 13.32
C GLN A 448 -13.31 23.08 12.88
N HIS A 449 -12.30 22.26 13.13
CA HIS A 449 -10.87 22.53 12.87
C HIS A 449 -10.34 23.80 13.59
N ILE A 450 -10.88 24.12 14.77
CA ILE A 450 -10.38 25.25 15.58
C ILE A 450 -8.87 25.09 15.88
N CYS A 451 -8.37 23.86 15.95
CA CYS A 451 -6.96 23.56 16.11
C CYS A 451 -6.07 24.24 15.05
N GLN A 452 -6.47 24.19 13.79
CA GLN A 452 -5.73 24.84 12.68
C GLN A 452 -6.11 26.34 12.53
N LYS A 453 -7.40 26.65 12.67
CA LYS A 453 -7.91 28.02 12.53
C LYS A 453 -7.34 28.97 13.61
N SER A 454 -7.00 28.47 14.78
CA SER A 454 -6.48 29.26 15.90
C SER A 454 -5.01 29.62 15.79
N ILE A 455 -4.26 29.01 14.85
CA ILE A 455 -2.88 29.39 14.61
C ILE A 455 -2.88 30.69 13.79
N THR A 456 -2.39 31.80 14.39
CA THR A 456 -2.43 33.09 13.76
C THR A 456 -1.26 33.31 12.81
N VAL A 457 -1.40 34.25 11.85
CA VAL A 457 -0.34 34.64 10.93
C VAL A 457 0.86 35.21 11.69
N GLU A 458 0.60 35.97 12.74
CA GLU A 458 1.64 36.53 13.60
C GLU A 458 2.44 35.45 14.32
N GLN A 459 1.78 34.44 14.89
CA GLN A 459 2.45 33.28 15.50
C GLN A 459 3.37 32.57 14.50
N VAL A 460 2.86 32.36 13.26
CA VAL A 460 3.67 31.76 12.19
C VAL A 460 4.83 32.64 11.83
N PHE A 461 4.61 33.93 11.58
CA PHE A 461 5.66 34.86 11.19
C PHE A 461 6.76 34.98 12.26
N ASN A 462 6.41 35.13 13.53
CA ASN A 462 7.36 35.20 14.63
C ASN A 462 8.26 33.97 14.78
N LYS A 463 7.72 32.79 14.37
CA LYS A 463 8.53 31.56 14.37
C LYS A 463 9.47 31.46 13.20
N ILE A 464 9.10 32.01 12.04
CA ILE A 464 9.92 31.95 10.82
C ILE A 464 10.91 33.13 10.70
N GLU A 465 10.63 34.27 11.33
CA GLU A 465 11.45 35.50 11.22
C GLU A 465 12.95 35.25 11.54
N LYS A 466 13.25 34.42 12.51
CA LYS A 466 14.62 34.03 12.86
C LYS A 466 15.39 33.24 11.78
N PHE A 467 14.68 32.74 10.76
CA PHE A 467 15.25 32.03 9.60
C PHE A 467 15.34 32.93 8.36
N LEU A 468 14.83 34.18 8.43
CA LEU A 468 14.91 35.15 7.36
C LEU A 468 16.19 35.96 7.52
N ASN A 469 17.12 35.87 6.57
CA ASN A 469 18.38 36.62 6.51
C ASN A 469 18.32 37.76 5.52
#